data_e7419fd8f20f888223625372d42b8bf6
#
_entry.id   e7419fd8f20f888223625372d42b8bf6
#
_cell.length_a   1.000
_cell.length_b   1.000
_cell.length_c   1.000
_cell.angle_alpha   90.00
_cell.angle_beta   90.00
_cell.angle_gamma   90.00
#
_symmetry.space_group_name_H-M   'P 1'
#
loop_
_entity.id
_entity.type
_entity.pdbx_description
1 polymer ?
#
loop_
_entity_poly.entity_id
_entity_poly.type
_entity_poly.pdbx_seq_one_letter_code
_entity_poly.pdbx_strand_id
1 'polypeptide(L)' 'MTHELDATGLLCPLPVLKARKRLRALEPGGLLVLRTDDPAAIIDVPHFCAEAGHHLETQAEDGNAMIWTIRRG' A
#
# COMPACT_ATOMS: atom_id res chain seq x y z
N MET A 1 -2.21 -13.54 7.85
CA MET A 1 -2.73 -13.77 6.49
C MET A 1 -2.33 -12.63 5.58
N THR A 2 -1.98 -12.91 4.34
CA THR A 2 -1.56 -11.90 3.38
C THR A 2 -2.69 -11.61 2.42
N HIS A 3 -3.00 -10.33 2.22
CA HIS A 3 -4.00 -9.87 1.27
C HIS A 3 -3.31 -9.09 0.15
N GLU A 4 -3.88 -9.14 -1.03
CA GLU A 4 -3.32 -8.45 -2.19
C GLU A 4 -4.32 -7.44 -2.74
N LEU A 5 -3.81 -6.30 -3.19
CA LEU A 5 -4.60 -5.24 -3.80
C LEU A 5 -3.85 -4.70 -5.01
N ASP A 6 -4.45 -4.84 -6.17
CA ASP A 6 -3.93 -4.26 -7.40
C ASP A 6 -4.55 -2.87 -7.59
N ALA A 7 -3.72 -1.84 -7.44
CA ALA A 7 -4.12 -0.46 -7.64
C ALA A 7 -3.42 0.16 -8.86
N THR A 8 -2.91 -0.69 -9.77
CA THR A 8 -2.35 -0.18 -11.03
C THR A 8 -3.43 0.49 -11.86
N GLY A 9 -3.03 1.49 -12.64
CA GLY A 9 -3.96 2.29 -13.43
C GLY A 9 -4.68 3.37 -12.63
N LEU A 10 -4.53 3.41 -11.31
CA LEU A 10 -5.16 4.43 -10.46
C LEU A 10 -4.17 5.55 -10.17
N LEU A 11 -4.69 6.77 -10.16
CA LEU A 11 -3.91 7.97 -9.86
C LEU A 11 -4.12 8.41 -8.43
N CYS A 12 -3.11 9.12 -7.88
CA CYS A 12 -3.22 9.75 -6.57
C CYS A 12 -4.53 10.55 -6.47
N PRO A 13 -5.29 10.44 -5.36
CA PRO A 13 -4.96 9.72 -4.12
C PRO A 13 -5.59 8.31 -4.04
N LEU A 14 -6.08 7.75 -5.14
CA LEU A 14 -6.87 6.52 -5.12
C LEU A 14 -6.12 5.29 -4.58
N PRO A 15 -4.83 5.06 -4.93
CA PRO A 15 -4.12 3.90 -4.39
C PRO A 15 -4.08 3.90 -2.85
N VAL A 16 -3.79 5.05 -2.24
CA VAL A 16 -3.74 5.18 -0.79
C VAL A 16 -5.12 5.01 -0.16
N LEU A 17 -6.17 5.58 -0.78
CA LEU A 17 -7.53 5.45 -0.27
C LEU A 17 -7.99 3.99 -0.28
N LYS A 18 -7.69 3.26 -1.35
CA LYS A 18 -8.02 1.84 -1.43
C LYS A 18 -7.22 1.02 -0.43
N ALA A 19 -5.94 1.32 -0.27
CA ALA A 19 -5.10 0.64 0.71
C ALA A 19 -5.62 0.87 2.13
N ARG A 20 -6.01 2.10 2.45
CA ARG A 20 -6.58 2.43 3.76
C ARG A 20 -7.81 1.60 4.05
N LYS A 21 -8.72 1.53 3.10
CA LYS A 21 -9.96 0.75 3.26
C LYS A 21 -9.66 -0.72 3.46
N ARG A 22 -8.73 -1.27 2.67
CA ARG A 22 -8.37 -2.68 2.74
C ARG A 22 -7.68 -3.00 4.07
N LEU A 23 -6.78 -2.14 4.53
CA LEU A 23 -6.08 -2.34 5.81
C LEU A 23 -7.03 -2.31 7.00
N ARG A 24 -8.06 -1.46 6.95
CA ARG A 24 -9.08 -1.41 8.01
C ARG A 24 -9.83 -2.73 8.16
N ALA A 25 -9.94 -3.49 7.09
CA ALA A 25 -10.62 -4.78 7.11
C ALA A 25 -9.72 -5.91 7.64
N LEU A 26 -8.43 -5.67 7.78
CA LEU A 26 -7.49 -6.65 8.32
C LEU A 26 -7.40 -6.52 9.82
N GLU A 27 -6.99 -7.62 10.47
CA GLU A 27 -6.65 -7.58 11.89
C GLU A 27 -5.26 -6.94 12.07
N PRO A 28 -4.96 -6.39 13.26
CA PRO A 28 -3.62 -5.88 13.55
C PRO A 28 -2.57 -6.95 13.27
N GLY A 29 -1.49 -6.55 12.60
CA GLY A 29 -0.44 -7.47 12.17
C GLY A 29 -0.70 -8.13 10.82
N GLY A 30 -1.88 -7.96 10.24
CA GLY A 30 -2.17 -8.47 8.90
C GLY A 30 -1.32 -7.79 7.84
N LEU A 31 -1.01 -8.51 6.76
CA LEU A 31 -0.17 -7.99 5.69
C LEU A 31 -1.01 -7.68 4.45
N LEU A 32 -0.74 -6.53 3.84
CA LEU A 32 -1.29 -6.13 2.55
C LEU A 32 -0.16 -5.97 1.55
N VAL A 33 -0.26 -6.67 0.43
CA VAL A 33 0.63 -6.47 -0.71
C VAL A 33 -0.09 -5.56 -1.69
N LEU A 34 0.38 -4.32 -1.80
CA LEU A 34 -0.21 -3.29 -2.64
C LEU A 34 0.64 -3.10 -3.88
N ARG A 35 0.00 -3.07 -5.04
CA ARG A 35 0.66 -2.82 -6.31
C ARG A 35 0.19 -1.49 -6.88
N THR A 36 1.13 -0.59 -7.20
CA THR A 36 0.84 0.73 -7.75
C THR A 36 1.74 1.02 -8.94
N ASP A 37 1.28 1.88 -9.85
CA ASP A 37 2.12 2.34 -10.96
C ASP A 37 2.11 3.87 -11.13
N ASP A 38 1.43 4.59 -10.25
CA ASP A 38 1.48 6.05 -10.25
C ASP A 38 2.76 6.51 -9.54
N PRO A 39 3.60 7.36 -10.17
CA PRO A 39 4.82 7.87 -9.53
C PRO A 39 4.56 8.56 -8.19
N ALA A 40 3.42 9.19 -8.00
CA ALA A 40 3.09 9.85 -6.74
C ALA A 40 3.01 8.86 -5.56
N ALA A 41 2.72 7.59 -5.82
CA ALA A 41 2.65 6.57 -4.78
C ALA A 41 4.00 6.36 -4.08
N ILE A 42 5.11 6.66 -4.74
CA ILE A 42 6.44 6.54 -4.15
C ILE A 42 6.58 7.43 -2.92
N ILE A 43 5.88 8.56 -2.91
CA ILE A 43 5.83 9.48 -1.78
C ILE A 43 4.62 9.19 -0.91
N ASP A 44 3.47 8.98 -1.52
CA ASP A 44 2.19 8.88 -0.80
C ASP A 44 2.08 7.63 0.06
N VAL A 45 2.57 6.48 -0.42
CA VAL A 45 2.44 5.23 0.33
C VAL A 45 3.25 5.24 1.61
N PRO A 46 4.55 5.60 1.60
CA PRO A 46 5.32 5.70 2.84
C PRO A 46 4.73 6.73 3.80
N HIS A 47 4.30 7.88 3.29
CA HIS A 47 3.71 8.93 4.11
C HIS A 47 2.42 8.44 4.79
N PHE A 48 1.55 7.79 4.03
CA PHE A 48 0.32 7.21 4.57
C PHE A 48 0.60 6.21 5.67
N CYS A 49 1.56 5.30 5.45
CA CYS A 49 1.90 4.29 6.45
C CYS A 49 2.38 4.94 7.75
N ALA A 50 3.23 5.95 7.64
CA ALA A 50 3.74 6.67 8.82
C ALA A 50 2.61 7.38 9.57
N GLU A 51 1.72 8.07 8.87
CA GLU A 51 0.63 8.81 9.50
C GLU A 51 -0.42 7.90 10.14
N ALA A 52 -0.74 6.80 9.49
CA ALA A 52 -1.78 5.89 9.96
C ALA A 52 -1.28 4.86 10.98
N GLY A 53 0.03 4.84 11.25
CA GLY A 53 0.60 3.90 12.20
C GLY A 53 0.78 2.49 11.66
N HIS A 54 0.85 2.35 10.34
CA HIS A 54 1.15 1.07 9.72
C HIS A 54 2.66 0.96 9.47
N HIS A 55 3.13 -0.28 9.26
CA HIS A 55 4.54 -0.55 9.03
C HIS A 55 4.77 -0.93 7.58
N LEU A 56 5.60 -0.16 6.89
CA LEU A 56 6.04 -0.51 5.53
C LEU A 56 7.18 -1.52 5.65
N GLU A 57 6.88 -2.79 5.41
CA GLU A 57 7.85 -3.87 5.56
C GLU A 57 8.84 -3.91 4.41
N THR A 58 8.35 -3.88 3.18
CA THR A 58 9.19 -3.91 1.99
C THR A 58 8.58 -3.10 0.87
N GLN A 59 9.45 -2.68 -0.05
CA GLN A 59 9.05 -2.09 -1.31
C GLN A 59 9.97 -2.60 -2.40
N ALA A 60 9.41 -2.89 -3.57
CA ALA A 60 10.17 -3.43 -4.69
C ALA A 60 9.63 -2.90 -6.00
N GLU A 61 10.51 -2.74 -6.98
CA GLU A 61 10.11 -2.39 -8.33
C GLU A 61 9.75 -3.64 -9.12
N ASP A 62 8.75 -3.53 -9.98
CA ASP A 62 8.36 -4.58 -10.90
C ASP A 62 7.89 -3.91 -12.20
N GLY A 63 8.82 -3.75 -13.15
CA GLY A 63 8.57 -2.99 -14.35
C GLY A 63 8.22 -1.54 -14.01
N ASN A 64 7.06 -1.06 -14.47
CA ASN A 64 6.57 0.28 -14.16
C ASN A 64 5.80 0.35 -12.86
N ALA A 65 5.66 -0.76 -12.16
CA ALA A 65 4.90 -0.84 -10.93
C ALA A 65 5.82 -0.91 -9.72
N MET A 66 5.26 -0.53 -8.56
CA MET A 66 5.87 -0.75 -7.26
C MET A 66 5.02 -1.73 -6.49
N ILE A 67 5.68 -2.61 -5.75
CA ILE A 67 5.01 -3.57 -4.87
C ILE A 67 5.37 -3.22 -3.44
N TRP A 68 4.35 -2.94 -2.64
CA TRP A 68 4.50 -2.51 -1.26
C TRP A 68 3.94 -3.59 -0.34
N THR A 69 4.72 -4.02 0.63
CA THR A 69 4.22 -4.92 1.68
C THR A 69 4.02 -4.11 2.94
N ILE A 70 2.78 -4.00 3.38
CA ILE A 70 2.38 -3.15 4.50
C ILE A 70 1.79 -4.03 5.60
N ARG A 71 2.31 -3.88 6.81
CA ARG A 71 1.75 -4.54 8.00
C ARG A 71 0.81 -3.56 8.70
N ARG A 72 -0.42 -4.00 8.94
CA ARG A 72 -1.37 -3.18 9.68
C ARG A 72 -0.89 -2.97 11.12
N GLY A 73 -0.89 -1.72 11.54
CA GLY A 73 -0.57 -1.34 12.90
C GLY A 73 -1.66 -1.63 13.93
#